data_82e8ff789440fe194da76c448d70665b
#
_entry.id   82e8ff789440fe194da76c448d70665b
#
_cell.length_a   1.000
_cell.length_b   1.000
_cell.length_c   1.000
_cell.angle_alpha   90.00
_cell.angle_beta   90.00
_cell.angle_gamma   90.00
#
_symmetry.space_group_name_H-M   'P 1'
#
loop_
_entity.id
_entity.type
_entity.pdbx_description
1 polymer ?
#
loop_
_entity_poly.entity_id
_entity_poly.type
_entity_poly.pdbx_seq_one_letter_code
_entity_poly.pdbx_strand_id
1 'polypeptide(L)'
;MKLNLLLPLLISAALGINPAECQTKPLVHAVVDLGHQFTFYADGRFHRQYLSDQKGVTSWGSLFNFDLSNANLLVLLGCDEHLSYVPQDLKTLSGFLAAGGGVLVLGSAGDKPQNALVGNFGCEFGGPAKKPFKPVNALVTGDIAGGGDILKLREPKAWEVLIADADDAPLLARRKIGRGTLLVGARGLAGSNPDASDDINAGWWQPVLTAAAAGKAIDARKPFKGRGLGELDHTVKAGRLTLRYSDYLQPYAKDMLAIYQRSLPFIEKRMGVPLSEGMASEIGLLATGGGGFSSGQAIGLAVFWGDFPKREDSMIEFLTHESVHSWVLPFAEIWNEPIATYVGNLVMADMGHQDEAMRRIKDTIERASRIDATLKLYDLNGISRSGAPKLEGGKANDMHWGKAFWVLEQLRAQDPEVMARYFRAKRQLAKPGALARYDANATVAVLIVAMKRDLFPWFREIGFDVDRTKSPIPVPN
;
A
#
# COMPACT_ATOMS: atom_id res chain seq x y z
N MET A 1 14.54 -25.47 51.36
CA MET A 1 14.04 -24.64 50.28
C MET A 1 13.78 -25.50 49.03
N LYS A 2 12.81 -26.39 49.08
CA LYS A 2 12.37 -27.26 47.96
C LYS A 2 10.88 -27.56 48.13
N LEU A 3 10.00 -26.59 47.88
CA LEU A 3 8.56 -26.82 48.02
C LEU A 3 7.68 -26.15 46.94
N ASN A 4 8.25 -25.64 45.85
CA ASN A 4 7.45 -24.89 44.86
C ASN A 4 7.33 -25.53 43.46
N LEU A 5 7.64 -26.81 43.27
CA LEU A 5 7.56 -27.48 41.95
C LEU A 5 6.50 -28.58 41.84
N LEU A 6 5.76 -28.90 42.92
CA LEU A 6 4.75 -29.94 42.92
C LEU A 6 3.31 -29.43 42.84
N LEU A 7 3.06 -28.15 43.06
CA LEU A 7 1.70 -27.61 43.05
C LEU A 7 1.04 -27.52 41.65
N PRO A 8 1.76 -27.19 40.55
CA PRO A 8 1.12 -27.17 39.19
C PRO A 8 0.73 -28.55 38.68
N LEU A 9 1.47 -29.60 39.04
CA LEU A 9 1.18 -30.98 38.57
C LEU A 9 -0.06 -31.60 39.24
N LEU A 10 -0.33 -31.24 40.48
CA LEU A 10 -1.47 -31.75 41.24
C LEU A 10 -2.80 -31.09 40.79
N ILE A 11 -2.77 -29.86 40.34
CA ILE A 11 -3.94 -29.16 39.84
C ILE A 11 -4.34 -29.65 38.44
N SER A 12 -3.37 -30.01 37.61
CA SER A 12 -3.64 -30.59 36.26
C SER A 12 -4.28 -31.97 36.36
N ALA A 13 -3.91 -32.80 37.33
CA ALA A 13 -4.47 -34.09 37.54
C ALA A 13 -5.93 -34.06 38.07
N ALA A 14 -6.32 -32.98 38.79
CA ALA A 14 -7.66 -32.81 39.35
C ALA A 14 -8.69 -32.28 38.35
N LEU A 15 -8.24 -31.67 37.22
CA LEU A 15 -9.13 -31.11 36.20
C LEU A 15 -9.28 -31.96 34.94
N GLY A 16 -8.66 -33.16 34.88
CA GLY A 16 -8.74 -34.01 33.70
C GLY A 16 -8.16 -33.41 32.42
N ILE A 17 -7.34 -32.36 32.52
CA ILE A 17 -6.70 -31.71 31.37
C ILE A 17 -5.55 -32.60 30.92
N ASN A 18 -5.69 -33.22 29.77
CA ASN A 18 -4.67 -34.04 29.16
C ASN A 18 -3.45 -33.16 28.82
N PRO A 19 -2.26 -33.41 29.41
CA PRO A 19 -1.09 -32.57 29.13
C PRO A 19 -0.59 -32.62 27.68
N ALA A 20 -1.17 -33.48 26.84
CA ALA A 20 -0.93 -33.56 25.41
C ALA A 20 -1.67 -32.46 24.58
N GLU A 21 -2.65 -31.77 25.14
CA GLU A 21 -3.44 -30.76 24.41
C GLU A 21 -2.92 -29.32 24.52
N CYS A 22 -1.90 -29.08 25.33
CA CYS A 22 -1.24 -27.76 25.37
C CYS A 22 0.01 -27.77 24.47
N GLN A 23 -0.10 -28.24 23.22
CA GLN A 23 0.87 -27.93 22.20
C GLN A 23 0.72 -26.45 21.84
N THR A 24 1.51 -25.59 22.47
CA THR A 24 1.64 -24.20 22.04
C THR A 24 1.94 -24.19 20.55
N LYS A 25 1.04 -23.59 19.76
CA LYS A 25 1.25 -23.42 18.31
C LYS A 25 2.66 -22.90 18.08
N PRO A 26 3.44 -23.46 17.12
CA PRO A 26 4.78 -22.98 16.85
C PRO A 26 4.73 -21.47 16.56
N LEU A 27 5.59 -20.71 17.21
CA LEU A 27 5.65 -19.28 17.03
C LEU A 27 6.24 -18.95 15.66
N VAL A 28 5.60 -18.07 14.91
CA VAL A 28 6.08 -17.56 13.62
C VAL A 28 6.44 -16.09 13.74
N HIS A 29 7.66 -15.76 13.37
CA HIS A 29 8.12 -14.39 13.14
C HIS A 29 8.36 -14.22 11.64
N ALA A 30 7.39 -13.65 10.96
CA ALA A 30 7.41 -13.47 9.50
C ALA A 30 7.90 -12.07 9.10
N VAL A 31 8.82 -12.04 8.15
CA VAL A 31 9.22 -10.81 7.46
C VAL A 31 8.57 -10.82 6.08
N VAL A 32 7.80 -9.78 5.77
CA VAL A 32 7.24 -9.55 4.43
C VAL A 32 8.10 -8.51 3.73
N ASP A 33 8.69 -8.91 2.60
CA ASP A 33 9.55 -8.04 1.81
C ASP A 33 8.72 -7.01 1.03
N LEU A 34 8.97 -5.75 1.30
CA LEU A 34 8.44 -4.62 0.53
C LEU A 34 9.50 -3.94 -0.35
N GLY A 35 10.76 -4.36 -0.27
CA GLY A 35 11.84 -3.81 -1.08
C GLY A 35 11.74 -4.14 -2.57
N HIS A 36 11.12 -5.28 -2.90
CA HIS A 36 10.90 -5.74 -4.27
C HIS A 36 9.43 -5.81 -4.66
N GLN A 37 8.53 -5.46 -3.77
CA GLN A 37 7.13 -5.83 -3.89
C GLN A 37 6.44 -5.19 -5.09
N PHE A 38 5.66 -5.99 -5.81
CA PHE A 38 4.80 -5.56 -6.90
C PHE A 38 3.57 -4.76 -6.41
N THR A 39 3.03 -5.13 -5.24
CA THR A 39 1.86 -4.45 -4.64
C THR A 39 1.95 -4.48 -3.13
N PHE A 40 1.95 -3.33 -2.50
CA PHE A 40 2.12 -3.23 -1.06
C PHE A 40 0.84 -3.55 -0.24
N TYR A 41 -0.29 -3.80 -0.91
CA TYR A 41 -1.52 -4.21 -0.21
C TYR A 41 -1.50 -5.70 0.22
N ALA A 42 -0.66 -6.52 -0.42
CA ALA A 42 -0.63 -7.96 -0.13
C ALA A 42 -0.03 -8.29 1.25
N ASP A 43 0.85 -7.45 1.80
CA ASP A 43 1.44 -7.62 3.13
C ASP A 43 0.40 -7.63 4.24
N GLY A 44 -0.55 -6.71 4.19
CA GLY A 44 -1.62 -6.61 5.17
C GLY A 44 -2.46 -7.87 5.30
N ARG A 45 -2.59 -8.64 4.22
CA ARG A 45 -3.31 -9.91 4.21
C ARG A 45 -2.55 -11.00 4.97
N PHE A 46 -1.25 -11.15 4.74
CA PHE A 46 -0.44 -12.11 5.47
C PHE A 46 -0.40 -11.79 6.97
N HIS A 47 -0.35 -10.52 7.34
CA HIS A 47 -0.37 -10.11 8.75
C HIS A 47 -1.74 -10.36 9.41
N ARG A 48 -2.83 -9.96 8.77
CA ARG A 48 -4.15 -9.95 9.39
C ARG A 48 -4.90 -11.29 9.25
N GLN A 49 -4.79 -11.92 8.10
CA GLN A 49 -5.60 -13.10 7.78
C GLN A 49 -4.85 -14.42 7.98
N TYR A 50 -3.57 -14.48 7.55
CA TYR A 50 -2.82 -15.75 7.56
C TYR A 50 -1.90 -15.91 8.76
N LEU A 51 -1.53 -14.80 9.41
CA LEU A 51 -0.65 -14.79 10.57
C LEU A 51 -1.28 -14.00 11.74
N SER A 52 -2.61 -13.96 11.87
CA SER A 52 -3.32 -13.16 12.87
C SER A 52 -2.86 -13.41 14.31
N ASP A 53 -2.55 -14.67 14.62
CA ASP A 53 -2.07 -15.09 15.95
C ASP A 53 -0.55 -15.04 16.09
N GLN A 54 0.17 -14.50 15.09
CA GLN A 54 1.62 -14.54 14.99
C GLN A 54 2.18 -13.12 14.80
N LYS A 55 3.50 -13.00 14.88
CA LYS A 55 4.17 -11.73 14.62
C LYS A 55 4.62 -11.65 13.18
N GLY A 56 4.07 -10.69 12.45
CA GLY A 56 4.53 -10.32 11.11
C GLY A 56 5.03 -8.88 11.10
N VAL A 57 6.11 -8.63 10.40
CA VAL A 57 6.67 -7.30 10.18
C VAL A 57 6.96 -7.09 8.70
N THR A 58 6.81 -5.85 8.25
CA THR A 58 7.22 -5.44 6.91
C THR A 58 8.63 -4.88 6.93
N SER A 59 9.34 -5.04 5.81
CA SER A 59 10.67 -4.53 5.63
C SER A 59 10.84 -3.80 4.32
N TRP A 60 11.29 -2.57 4.40
CA TRP A 60 11.69 -1.75 3.28
C TRP A 60 13.21 -1.86 3.10
N GLY A 61 13.68 -1.77 1.86
CA GLY A 61 15.10 -1.87 1.54
C GLY A 61 15.56 -3.30 1.24
N SER A 62 16.86 -3.52 1.23
CA SER A 62 17.50 -4.77 0.82
C SER A 62 17.33 -5.88 1.84
N LEU A 63 17.05 -7.10 1.40
CA LEU A 63 16.92 -8.28 2.28
C LEU A 63 18.20 -8.56 3.06
N PHE A 64 19.35 -8.36 2.43
CA PHE A 64 20.65 -8.65 3.04
C PHE A 64 21.06 -7.67 4.14
N ASN A 65 20.41 -6.51 4.22
CA ASN A 65 20.61 -5.53 5.29
C ASN A 65 19.63 -5.69 6.45
N PHE A 66 18.63 -6.57 6.31
CA PHE A 66 17.67 -6.83 7.38
C PHE A 66 18.16 -7.90 8.33
N ASP A 67 18.00 -7.67 9.64
CA ASP A 67 18.31 -8.69 10.64
C ASP A 67 17.27 -9.81 10.67
N LEU A 68 17.58 -10.91 10.00
CA LEU A 68 16.75 -12.12 9.97
C LEU A 68 17.04 -13.08 11.14
N SER A 69 17.87 -12.72 12.11
CA SER A 69 18.29 -13.64 13.20
C SER A 69 17.11 -14.17 14.00
N ASN A 70 16.13 -13.32 14.30
CA ASN A 70 14.91 -13.66 15.04
C ASN A 70 13.66 -13.80 14.16
N ALA A 71 13.81 -14.03 12.85
CA ALA A 71 12.76 -14.41 11.92
C ALA A 71 12.87 -15.90 11.59
N ASN A 72 11.75 -16.59 11.36
CA ASN A 72 11.73 -17.98 10.88
C ASN A 72 10.89 -18.15 9.61
N LEU A 73 10.24 -17.09 9.12
CA LEU A 73 9.55 -17.06 7.85
C LEU A 73 9.90 -15.77 7.08
N LEU A 74 10.19 -15.90 5.80
CA LEU A 74 10.37 -14.80 4.87
C LEU A 74 9.35 -14.93 3.75
N VAL A 75 8.62 -13.85 3.45
CA VAL A 75 7.51 -13.83 2.49
C VAL A 75 7.83 -12.87 1.37
N LEU A 76 7.88 -13.39 0.14
CA LEU A 76 8.16 -12.67 -1.09
C LEU A 76 6.93 -12.76 -1.99
N LEU A 77 6.10 -11.72 -2.00
CA LEU A 77 4.76 -11.72 -2.62
C LEU A 77 4.75 -11.32 -4.09
N GLY A 78 5.86 -10.98 -4.63
CA GLY A 78 6.05 -10.54 -6.01
C GLY A 78 7.23 -9.60 -6.10
N CYS A 79 7.62 -9.29 -7.33
CA CYS A 79 8.66 -8.33 -7.63
C CYS A 79 8.19 -7.47 -8.81
N ASP A 80 8.46 -6.18 -8.75
CA ASP A 80 8.19 -5.30 -9.88
C ASP A 80 9.03 -5.75 -11.10
N GLU A 81 8.45 -5.70 -12.30
CA GLU A 81 9.11 -6.17 -13.52
C GLU A 81 10.41 -5.42 -13.86
N HIS A 82 10.59 -4.21 -13.32
CA HIS A 82 11.78 -3.38 -13.50
C HIS A 82 12.90 -3.70 -12.51
N LEU A 83 12.63 -4.59 -11.55
CA LEU A 83 13.57 -4.98 -10.51
C LEU A 83 14.13 -6.38 -10.74
N SER A 84 15.17 -6.71 -9.98
CA SER A 84 15.71 -8.07 -9.91
C SER A 84 16.29 -8.32 -8.53
N TYR A 85 16.25 -9.58 -8.11
CA TYR A 85 17.00 -9.99 -6.93
C TYR A 85 18.50 -10.01 -7.26
N VAL A 86 19.27 -9.28 -6.46
CA VAL A 86 20.74 -9.22 -6.65
C VAL A 86 21.41 -10.45 -6.04
N PRO A 87 22.68 -10.79 -6.44
CA PRO A 87 23.37 -11.95 -5.90
C PRO A 87 23.43 -12.02 -4.37
N GLN A 88 23.47 -10.87 -3.71
CA GLN A 88 23.48 -10.81 -2.25
C GLN A 88 22.14 -11.22 -1.62
N ASP A 89 20.99 -10.96 -2.28
CA ASP A 89 19.69 -11.48 -1.86
C ASP A 89 19.66 -13.00 -1.94
N LEU A 90 20.13 -13.56 -3.05
CA LEU A 90 20.21 -15.02 -3.21
C LEU A 90 21.08 -15.67 -2.13
N LYS A 91 22.19 -15.02 -1.77
CA LYS A 91 23.02 -15.47 -0.66
C LYS A 91 22.28 -15.40 0.67
N THR A 92 21.56 -14.33 0.93
CA THR A 92 20.73 -14.15 2.14
C THR A 92 19.64 -15.20 2.23
N LEU A 93 18.89 -15.43 1.13
CA LEU A 93 17.84 -16.45 1.07
C LEU A 93 18.38 -17.86 1.27
N SER A 94 19.49 -18.20 0.61
CA SER A 94 20.15 -19.50 0.74
C SER A 94 20.65 -19.73 2.15
N GLY A 95 21.24 -18.72 2.78
CA GLY A 95 21.70 -18.76 4.18
C GLY A 95 20.55 -18.90 5.17
N PHE A 96 19.43 -18.21 4.92
CA PHE A 96 18.24 -18.28 5.75
C PHE A 96 17.60 -19.68 5.69
N LEU A 97 17.48 -20.27 4.48
CA LEU A 97 17.02 -21.65 4.29
C LEU A 97 17.97 -22.66 4.95
N ALA A 98 19.27 -22.53 4.75
CA ALA A 98 20.27 -23.40 5.40
C ALA A 98 20.17 -23.37 6.92
N ALA A 99 19.84 -22.21 7.51
CA ALA A 99 19.63 -22.03 8.94
C ALA A 99 18.30 -22.61 9.45
N GLY A 100 17.44 -23.13 8.57
CA GLY A 100 16.16 -23.74 8.92
C GLY A 100 14.94 -22.84 8.70
N GLY A 101 15.12 -21.63 8.19
CA GLY A 101 14.01 -20.71 7.90
C GLY A 101 13.10 -21.20 6.80
N GLY A 102 11.83 -20.80 6.86
CA GLY A 102 10.86 -20.93 5.76
C GLY A 102 10.92 -19.75 4.81
N VAL A 103 10.83 -19.98 3.51
CA VAL A 103 10.71 -18.93 2.51
C VAL A 103 9.48 -19.21 1.66
N LEU A 104 8.56 -18.26 1.58
CA LEU A 104 7.44 -18.29 0.65
C LEU A 104 7.72 -17.34 -0.51
N VAL A 105 7.64 -17.85 -1.73
CA VAL A 105 7.71 -17.06 -2.97
C VAL A 105 6.40 -17.23 -3.73
N LEU A 106 5.68 -16.14 -3.93
CA LEU A 106 4.50 -16.09 -4.79
C LEU A 106 4.81 -15.32 -6.07
N GLY A 107 4.34 -15.82 -7.21
CA GLY A 107 4.62 -15.20 -8.49
C GLY A 107 3.72 -15.67 -9.61
N SER A 108 4.04 -15.26 -10.83
CA SER A 108 3.38 -15.64 -12.08
C SER A 108 4.39 -15.77 -13.22
N ALA A 109 3.97 -16.34 -14.35
CA ALA A 109 4.82 -16.51 -15.55
C ALA A 109 5.35 -15.17 -16.10
N GLY A 110 4.56 -14.09 -15.92
CA GLY A 110 4.96 -12.74 -16.32
C GLY A 110 6.00 -12.10 -15.41
N ASP A 111 6.20 -12.63 -14.20
CA ASP A 111 7.13 -12.07 -13.22
C ASP A 111 8.57 -12.53 -13.48
N LYS A 112 9.25 -11.88 -14.40
CA LYS A 112 10.64 -12.23 -14.77
C LYS A 112 11.58 -12.32 -13.56
N PRO A 113 11.60 -11.34 -12.62
CA PRO A 113 12.46 -11.42 -11.45
C PRO A 113 12.14 -12.61 -10.54
N GLN A 114 10.85 -12.90 -10.31
CA GLN A 114 10.43 -14.05 -9.50
C GLN A 114 10.80 -15.37 -10.18
N ASN A 115 10.62 -15.46 -11.51
CA ASN A 115 11.05 -16.64 -12.27
C ASN A 115 12.56 -16.85 -12.19
N ALA A 116 13.35 -15.78 -12.30
CA ALA A 116 14.81 -15.85 -12.14
C ALA A 116 15.19 -16.31 -10.73
N LEU A 117 14.49 -15.79 -9.70
CA LEU A 117 14.70 -16.18 -8.30
C LEU A 117 14.44 -17.68 -8.08
N VAL A 118 13.23 -18.16 -8.40
CA VAL A 118 12.85 -19.55 -8.16
C VAL A 118 13.58 -20.54 -9.08
N GLY A 119 14.05 -20.07 -10.24
CA GLY A 119 14.89 -20.81 -11.16
C GLY A 119 16.18 -21.33 -10.54
N ASN A 120 16.77 -20.59 -9.59
CA ASN A 120 17.94 -21.02 -8.81
C ASN A 120 17.65 -22.23 -7.92
N PHE A 121 16.38 -22.49 -7.63
CA PHE A 121 15.94 -23.58 -6.78
C PHE A 121 15.23 -24.70 -7.58
N GLY A 122 15.27 -24.63 -8.91
CA GLY A 122 14.70 -25.66 -9.78
C GLY A 122 13.18 -25.57 -9.96
N CYS A 123 12.61 -24.37 -9.88
CA CYS A 123 11.20 -24.11 -10.15
C CYS A 123 11.05 -22.97 -11.17
N GLU A 124 9.95 -22.96 -11.92
CA GLU A 124 9.58 -21.91 -12.85
C GLU A 124 8.05 -21.78 -12.86
N PHE A 125 7.54 -20.54 -12.95
CA PHE A 125 6.12 -20.32 -13.20
C PHE A 125 5.82 -20.57 -14.68
N GLY A 126 4.78 -21.39 -14.93
CA GLY A 126 4.38 -21.81 -16.28
C GLY A 126 3.20 -21.00 -16.82
N GLY A 127 2.35 -21.65 -17.57
CA GLY A 127 1.12 -21.04 -18.09
C GLY A 127 -0.04 -21.09 -17.09
N PRO A 128 -1.22 -20.58 -17.48
CA PRO A 128 -2.38 -20.49 -16.59
C PRO A 128 -2.87 -21.87 -16.13
N ALA A 129 -3.23 -21.96 -14.87
CA ALA A 129 -3.78 -23.14 -14.25
C ALA A 129 -5.25 -23.36 -14.60
N LYS A 130 -5.70 -24.61 -14.63
CA LYS A 130 -7.08 -25.00 -14.93
C LYS A 130 -7.87 -25.32 -13.67
N LYS A 131 -9.05 -24.73 -13.52
CA LYS A 131 -9.97 -25.07 -12.42
C LYS A 131 -10.67 -26.42 -12.66
N PRO A 132 -11.12 -27.13 -11.60
CA PRO A 132 -11.00 -26.77 -10.18
C PRO A 132 -9.60 -27.05 -9.62
N PHE A 133 -9.24 -26.32 -8.55
CA PHE A 133 -8.02 -26.57 -7.79
C PHE A 133 -8.30 -27.59 -6.69
N LYS A 134 -7.33 -28.44 -6.40
CA LYS A 134 -7.49 -29.52 -5.43
C LYS A 134 -6.34 -29.57 -4.42
N PRO A 135 -6.63 -29.82 -3.14
CA PRO A 135 -5.60 -30.11 -2.16
C PRO A 135 -4.96 -31.46 -2.47
N VAL A 136 -3.64 -31.54 -2.43
CA VAL A 136 -2.86 -32.78 -2.64
C VAL A 136 -2.22 -33.27 -1.35
N ASN A 137 -2.09 -32.38 -0.36
CA ASN A 137 -1.43 -32.64 0.91
C ASN A 137 -2.35 -32.30 2.09
N ALA A 138 -2.22 -33.02 3.19
CA ALA A 138 -3.05 -32.86 4.40
C ALA A 138 -2.88 -31.48 5.10
N LEU A 139 -1.86 -30.68 4.76
CA LEU A 139 -1.73 -29.31 5.25
C LEU A 139 -2.73 -28.34 4.61
N VAL A 140 -3.27 -28.68 3.45
CA VAL A 140 -4.27 -27.87 2.75
C VAL A 140 -5.62 -28.58 2.86
N THR A 141 -6.55 -27.94 3.54
CA THR A 141 -7.90 -28.46 3.78
C THR A 141 -8.95 -27.46 3.33
N GLY A 142 -10.06 -27.96 2.78
CA GLY A 142 -11.16 -27.12 2.32
C GLY A 142 -11.00 -26.61 0.89
N ASP A 143 -11.83 -25.65 0.53
CA ASP A 143 -11.87 -25.06 -0.80
C ASP A 143 -10.67 -24.15 -1.06
N ILE A 144 -10.27 -24.07 -2.33
CA ILE A 144 -9.15 -23.25 -2.79
C ILE A 144 -9.68 -22.18 -3.74
N ALA A 145 -9.57 -20.94 -3.31
CA ALA A 145 -9.92 -19.77 -4.12
C ALA A 145 -8.69 -19.18 -4.84
N GLY A 146 -8.96 -18.31 -5.81
CA GLY A 146 -7.93 -17.62 -6.56
C GLY A 146 -7.52 -18.38 -7.82
N GLY A 147 -6.22 -18.47 -8.06
CA GLY A 147 -5.65 -19.09 -9.24
C GLY A 147 -4.29 -18.54 -9.57
N GLY A 148 -3.93 -18.59 -10.83
CA GLY A 148 -2.64 -18.10 -11.33
C GLY A 148 -2.00 -19.10 -12.26
N ASP A 149 -0.69 -19.14 -12.25
CA ASP A 149 0.09 -19.99 -13.14
C ASP A 149 0.57 -21.26 -12.45
N ILE A 150 0.66 -22.34 -13.20
CA ILE A 150 1.21 -23.62 -12.73
C ILE A 150 2.71 -23.48 -12.46
N LEU A 151 3.26 -24.39 -11.67
CA LEU A 151 4.68 -24.54 -11.44
C LEU A 151 5.27 -25.63 -12.32
N LYS A 152 6.40 -25.34 -12.98
CA LYS A 152 7.25 -26.32 -13.67
C LYS A 152 8.40 -26.69 -12.75
N LEU A 153 8.45 -27.93 -12.31
CA LEU A 153 9.43 -28.42 -11.35
C LEU A 153 10.50 -29.23 -12.08
N ARG A 154 11.78 -28.80 -12.06
CA ARG A 154 12.88 -29.47 -12.77
C ARG A 154 13.21 -30.83 -12.19
N GLU A 155 13.09 -30.98 -10.85
CA GLU A 155 13.32 -32.23 -10.13
C GLU A 155 12.06 -32.58 -9.35
N PRO A 156 10.98 -33.11 -10.00
CA PRO A 156 9.68 -33.26 -9.34
C PRO A 156 9.73 -34.06 -8.05
N LYS A 157 10.61 -35.08 -7.97
CA LYS A 157 10.78 -35.89 -6.76
C LYS A 157 11.35 -35.16 -5.55
N ALA A 158 12.00 -34.02 -5.75
CA ALA A 158 12.53 -33.18 -4.69
C ALA A 158 11.49 -32.21 -4.13
N TRP A 159 10.32 -32.14 -4.76
CA TRP A 159 9.22 -31.28 -4.39
C TRP A 159 8.02 -32.06 -3.88
N GLU A 160 7.34 -31.53 -2.91
CA GLU A 160 6.07 -32.00 -2.43
C GLU A 160 4.98 -31.01 -2.86
N VAL A 161 4.06 -31.45 -3.69
CA VAL A 161 2.93 -30.66 -4.18
C VAL A 161 1.88 -30.56 -3.08
N LEU A 162 1.45 -29.34 -2.77
CA LEU A 162 0.41 -29.07 -1.77
C LEU A 162 -0.94 -28.78 -2.43
N ILE A 163 -0.93 -28.06 -3.56
CA ILE A 163 -2.11 -27.73 -4.36
C ILE A 163 -1.79 -28.01 -5.82
N ALA A 164 -2.73 -28.65 -6.52
CA ALA A 164 -2.67 -28.89 -7.95
C ALA A 164 -3.93 -28.34 -8.65
N ASP A 165 -3.83 -28.16 -9.96
CA ASP A 165 -4.96 -27.83 -10.84
C ASP A 165 -5.74 -29.08 -11.29
N ALA A 166 -6.71 -28.89 -12.20
CA ALA A 166 -7.53 -29.99 -12.73
C ALA A 166 -6.71 -31.04 -13.47
N ASP A 167 -5.59 -30.68 -14.09
CA ASP A 167 -4.70 -31.56 -14.85
C ASP A 167 -3.53 -32.12 -14.01
N ASP A 168 -3.60 -32.04 -12.69
CA ASP A 168 -2.55 -32.41 -11.73
C ASP A 168 -1.28 -31.54 -11.79
N ALA A 169 -1.30 -30.39 -12.48
CA ALA A 169 -0.17 -29.48 -12.51
C ALA A 169 -0.05 -28.71 -11.18
N PRO A 170 1.17 -28.60 -10.59
CA PRO A 170 1.37 -27.94 -9.31
C PRO A 170 1.02 -26.46 -9.34
N LEU A 171 0.34 -25.96 -8.30
CA LEU A 171 0.06 -24.53 -8.04
C LEU A 171 0.77 -24.01 -6.80
N LEU A 172 0.93 -24.89 -5.80
CA LEU A 172 1.71 -24.64 -4.60
C LEU A 172 2.53 -25.88 -4.32
N ALA A 173 3.82 -25.72 -4.18
CA ALA A 173 4.73 -26.82 -3.85
C ALA A 173 5.77 -26.37 -2.83
N ARG A 174 6.32 -27.32 -2.07
CA ARG A 174 7.41 -27.09 -1.15
C ARG A 174 8.60 -28.02 -1.44
N ARG A 175 9.79 -27.49 -1.13
CA ARG A 175 11.05 -28.23 -1.21
C ARG A 175 11.86 -28.01 0.06
N LYS A 176 12.51 -29.08 0.58
CA LYS A 176 13.51 -28.95 1.63
C LYS A 176 14.85 -28.47 1.04
N ILE A 177 15.44 -27.43 1.64
CA ILE A 177 16.75 -26.91 1.28
C ILE A 177 17.56 -26.74 2.57
N GLY A 178 18.54 -27.60 2.76
CA GLY A 178 19.20 -27.72 4.05
C GLY A 178 18.18 -28.10 5.14
N ARG A 179 18.13 -27.33 6.21
CA ARG A 179 17.12 -27.51 7.28
C ARG A 179 15.82 -26.73 7.03
N GLY A 180 15.81 -25.83 6.08
CA GLY A 180 14.69 -24.93 5.80
C GLY A 180 13.69 -25.50 4.79
N THR A 181 12.66 -24.74 4.55
CA THR A 181 11.59 -25.07 3.61
C THR A 181 11.35 -23.92 2.66
N LEU A 182 11.51 -24.16 1.36
CA LEU A 182 11.07 -23.26 0.32
C LEU A 182 9.66 -23.64 -0.11
N LEU A 183 8.75 -22.67 -0.07
CA LEU A 183 7.40 -22.74 -0.65
C LEU A 183 7.39 -21.86 -1.89
N VAL A 184 6.89 -22.38 -3.00
CA VAL A 184 6.65 -21.62 -4.24
C VAL A 184 5.20 -21.81 -4.63
N GLY A 185 4.51 -20.73 -4.96
CA GLY A 185 3.11 -20.80 -5.32
C GLY A 185 2.63 -19.70 -6.26
N ALA A 186 1.50 -19.95 -6.91
CA ALA A 186 0.82 -18.99 -7.76
C ALA A 186 0.41 -17.74 -6.96
N ARG A 187 0.64 -16.54 -7.51
CA ARG A 187 0.33 -15.25 -6.86
C ARG A 187 -1.14 -15.16 -6.42
N GLY A 188 -2.07 -15.60 -7.26
CA GLY A 188 -3.50 -15.52 -6.98
C GLY A 188 -3.98 -16.37 -5.79
N LEU A 189 -3.14 -17.24 -5.22
CA LEU A 189 -3.45 -17.96 -3.98
C LEU A 189 -3.42 -17.05 -2.74
N ALA A 190 -2.73 -15.89 -2.81
CA ALA A 190 -2.78 -14.88 -1.76
C ALA A 190 -4.06 -14.01 -1.84
N GLY A 191 -4.88 -14.18 -2.88
CA GLY A 191 -6.06 -13.38 -3.16
C GLY A 191 -5.72 -11.97 -3.68
N SER A 192 -6.72 -11.28 -4.22
CA SER A 192 -6.56 -9.97 -4.87
C SER A 192 -7.15 -8.81 -4.05
N ASN A 193 -7.96 -9.10 -3.02
CA ASN A 193 -8.62 -8.07 -2.24
C ASN A 193 -8.11 -8.06 -0.79
N PRO A 194 -7.33 -7.04 -0.38
CA PRO A 194 -6.82 -6.93 0.97
C PRO A 194 -7.90 -6.68 2.02
N ASP A 195 -9.07 -6.18 1.61
CA ASP A 195 -10.17 -5.83 2.51
C ASP A 195 -11.23 -6.94 2.65
N ALA A 196 -11.08 -8.07 1.91
CA ALA A 196 -11.99 -9.19 2.06
C ALA A 196 -11.81 -9.84 3.44
N SER A 197 -12.82 -9.71 4.30
CA SER A 197 -12.87 -10.35 5.62
C SER A 197 -12.93 -11.87 5.55
N ASP A 198 -13.36 -12.42 4.40
CA ASP A 198 -13.66 -13.83 4.21
C ASP A 198 -12.75 -14.46 3.15
N ASP A 199 -11.44 -14.49 3.41
CA ASP A 199 -10.54 -15.21 2.52
C ASP A 199 -10.64 -16.74 2.76
N ILE A 200 -11.25 -17.43 1.80
CA ILE A 200 -11.40 -18.88 1.79
C ILE A 200 -10.06 -19.59 2.05
N ASN A 201 -8.96 -19.02 1.59
CA ASN A 201 -7.63 -19.61 1.73
C ASN A 201 -7.01 -19.43 3.13
N ALA A 202 -7.56 -18.59 4.00
CA ALA A 202 -6.97 -18.30 5.32
C ALA A 202 -6.83 -19.58 6.17
N GLY A 203 -7.81 -20.48 6.10
CA GLY A 203 -7.84 -21.70 6.90
C GLY A 203 -6.65 -22.64 6.65
N TRP A 204 -6.17 -22.75 5.43
CA TRP A 204 -5.04 -23.61 5.09
C TRP A 204 -3.69 -22.87 5.00
N TRP A 205 -3.67 -21.55 4.76
CA TRP A 205 -2.41 -20.81 4.76
C TRP A 205 -1.70 -20.88 6.10
N GLN A 206 -2.42 -20.73 7.22
CA GLN A 206 -1.81 -20.75 8.54
C GLN A 206 -1.02 -22.05 8.84
N PRO A 207 -1.59 -23.27 8.68
CA PRO A 207 -0.81 -24.49 8.88
C PRO A 207 0.35 -24.65 7.88
N VAL A 208 0.20 -24.24 6.63
CA VAL A 208 1.27 -24.30 5.61
C VAL A 208 2.45 -23.41 6.01
N LEU A 209 2.17 -22.16 6.39
CA LEU A 209 3.21 -21.20 6.80
C LEU A 209 3.89 -21.61 8.11
N THR A 210 3.12 -22.10 9.07
CA THR A 210 3.64 -22.61 10.34
C THR A 210 4.57 -23.81 10.13
N ALA A 211 4.18 -24.75 9.26
CA ALA A 211 5.02 -25.89 8.91
C ALA A 211 6.31 -25.49 8.18
N ALA A 212 6.27 -24.44 7.35
CA ALA A 212 7.45 -23.92 6.68
C ALA A 212 8.42 -23.25 7.68
N ALA A 213 7.91 -22.52 8.66
CA ALA A 213 8.67 -21.80 9.67
C ALA A 213 9.30 -22.73 10.74
N ALA A 214 8.83 -23.96 10.90
CA ALA A 214 9.16 -24.85 12.02
C ALA A 214 10.64 -25.27 12.10
N GLY A 215 11.40 -25.12 11.00
CA GLY A 215 12.81 -25.55 10.95
C GLY A 215 13.80 -24.65 11.67
N LYS A 216 13.40 -23.40 12.03
CA LYS A 216 14.26 -22.41 12.70
C LYS A 216 13.64 -21.93 14.01
N ALA A 217 14.36 -22.14 15.09
CA ALA A 217 13.95 -21.63 16.40
C ALA A 217 14.10 -20.10 16.46
N ILE A 218 13.17 -19.47 17.16
CA ILE A 218 13.16 -18.02 17.44
C ILE A 218 12.99 -17.77 18.93
N ASP A 219 13.42 -16.61 19.41
CA ASP A 219 13.25 -16.20 20.80
C ASP A 219 12.11 -15.19 20.91
N ALA A 220 10.98 -15.63 21.47
CA ALA A 220 9.80 -14.78 21.68
C ALA A 220 10.05 -13.56 22.58
N ARG A 221 11.10 -13.61 23.40
CA ARG A 221 11.44 -12.51 24.33
C ARG A 221 12.25 -11.40 23.66
N LYS A 222 12.89 -11.71 22.52
CA LYS A 222 13.64 -10.70 21.78
C LYS A 222 12.72 -9.79 20.98
N PRO A 223 13.05 -8.51 20.87
CA PRO A 223 12.34 -7.61 19.97
C PRO A 223 12.34 -8.16 18.54
N PHE A 224 11.19 -8.07 17.88
CA PHE A 224 11.03 -8.39 16.47
C PHE A 224 10.39 -7.19 15.78
N LYS A 225 11.15 -6.48 14.96
CA LYS A 225 10.78 -5.23 14.32
C LYS A 225 11.03 -5.33 12.82
N GLY A 226 10.13 -4.75 12.02
CA GLY A 226 10.38 -4.47 10.61
C GLY A 226 11.34 -3.29 10.45
N ARG A 227 11.78 -3.07 9.22
CA ARG A 227 12.49 -1.86 8.80
C ARG A 227 11.47 -0.91 8.20
N GLY A 228 11.41 0.31 8.71
CA GLY A 228 10.57 1.37 8.15
C GLY A 228 11.25 2.12 7.00
N LEU A 229 10.54 3.07 6.40
CA LEU A 229 11.10 3.95 5.36
C LEU A 229 12.36 4.69 5.82
N GLY A 230 12.45 5.04 7.11
CA GLY A 230 13.62 5.68 7.70
C GLY A 230 14.89 4.82 7.73
N GLU A 231 14.76 3.51 7.48
CA GLU A 231 15.84 2.52 7.50
C GLU A 231 16.19 1.99 6.11
N LEU A 232 15.80 2.72 5.05
CA LEU A 232 16.23 2.42 3.69
C LEU A 232 17.76 2.56 3.56
N ASP A 233 18.37 1.71 2.73
CA ASP A 233 19.82 1.50 2.68
C ASP A 233 20.61 2.76 2.32
N HIS A 234 20.03 3.62 1.48
CA HIS A 234 20.67 4.83 0.99
C HIS A 234 19.88 6.08 1.34
N THR A 235 20.61 7.17 1.55
CA THR A 235 20.02 8.49 1.79
C THR A 235 20.77 9.54 0.98
N VAL A 236 20.03 10.34 0.21
CA VAL A 236 20.55 11.50 -0.51
C VAL A 236 19.80 12.74 -0.05
N LYS A 237 20.55 13.82 0.20
CA LYS A 237 20.00 15.12 0.59
C LYS A 237 20.25 16.15 -0.49
N ALA A 238 19.24 16.99 -0.77
CA ALA A 238 19.36 18.10 -1.70
C ALA A 238 18.52 19.29 -1.18
N GLY A 239 19.20 20.28 -0.62
CA GLY A 239 18.56 21.41 0.06
C GLY A 239 17.69 20.93 1.23
N ARG A 240 16.38 21.19 1.14
CA ARG A 240 15.39 20.79 2.15
C ARG A 240 14.87 19.35 1.98
N LEU A 241 15.24 18.69 0.90
CA LEU A 241 14.71 17.38 0.53
C LEU A 241 15.65 16.27 0.95
N THR A 242 15.08 15.19 1.44
CA THR A 242 15.79 13.94 1.75
C THR A 242 15.13 12.81 0.98
N LEU A 243 15.90 12.06 0.21
CA LEU A 243 15.45 10.89 -0.51
C LEU A 243 16.08 9.65 0.10
N ARG A 244 15.26 8.64 0.41
CA ARG A 244 15.69 7.32 0.89
C ARG A 244 15.30 6.25 -0.11
N TYR A 245 16.17 5.29 -0.36
CA TYR A 245 15.92 4.24 -1.34
C TYR A 245 16.73 2.97 -1.03
N SER A 246 16.31 1.85 -1.60
CA SER A 246 17.05 0.59 -1.58
C SER A 246 18.04 0.51 -2.73
N ASP A 247 19.02 -0.42 -2.64
CA ASP A 247 20.00 -0.67 -3.70
C ASP A 247 19.35 -0.90 -5.07
N TYR A 248 18.20 -1.56 -5.10
CA TYR A 248 17.46 -1.86 -6.34
C TYR A 248 16.98 -0.62 -7.08
N LEU A 249 16.72 0.46 -6.36
CA LEU A 249 16.18 1.71 -6.90
C LEU A 249 17.24 2.78 -7.13
N GLN A 250 18.51 2.48 -6.85
CA GLN A 250 19.62 3.39 -7.08
C GLN A 250 19.66 4.01 -8.50
N PRO A 251 19.36 3.28 -9.59
CA PRO A 251 19.35 3.87 -10.93
C PRO A 251 18.33 5.00 -11.10
N TYR A 252 17.26 4.99 -10.33
CA TYR A 252 16.14 5.95 -10.45
C TYR A 252 16.21 7.10 -9.44
N ALA A 253 16.96 6.93 -8.37
CA ALA A 253 16.96 7.84 -7.22
C ALA A 253 17.38 9.27 -7.60
N LYS A 254 18.37 9.42 -8.47
CA LYS A 254 18.87 10.72 -8.95
C LYS A 254 17.79 11.47 -9.75
N ASP A 255 17.11 10.77 -10.64
CA ASP A 255 16.09 11.37 -11.50
C ASP A 255 14.86 11.76 -10.68
N MET A 256 14.43 10.92 -9.74
CA MET A 256 13.34 11.22 -8.83
C MET A 256 13.62 12.46 -7.97
N LEU A 257 14.83 12.58 -7.43
CA LEU A 257 15.23 13.75 -6.66
C LEU A 257 15.24 15.00 -7.52
N ALA A 258 15.73 14.90 -8.77
CA ALA A 258 15.76 16.01 -9.72
C ALA A 258 14.34 16.47 -10.10
N ILE A 259 13.41 15.53 -10.32
CA ILE A 259 12.00 15.85 -10.56
C ILE A 259 11.42 16.61 -9.36
N TYR A 260 11.63 16.09 -8.15
CA TYR A 260 11.09 16.74 -6.95
C TYR A 260 11.64 18.14 -6.74
N GLN A 261 12.95 18.32 -6.90
CA GLN A 261 13.57 19.64 -6.80
C GLN A 261 13.00 20.65 -7.80
N ARG A 262 12.73 20.20 -9.05
CA ARG A 262 12.10 21.06 -10.07
C ARG A 262 10.64 21.33 -9.79
N SER A 263 9.90 20.35 -9.24
CA SER A 263 8.47 20.46 -8.95
C SER A 263 8.19 21.36 -7.72
N LEU A 264 9.07 21.33 -6.72
CA LEU A 264 8.83 21.96 -5.43
C LEU A 264 8.47 23.46 -5.50
N PRO A 265 9.13 24.31 -6.31
CA PRO A 265 8.74 25.72 -6.43
C PRO A 265 7.32 25.90 -6.98
N PHE A 266 6.89 25.04 -7.90
CA PHE A 266 5.54 25.08 -8.46
C PHE A 266 4.50 24.57 -7.46
N ILE A 267 4.82 23.52 -6.70
CA ILE A 267 3.97 23.03 -5.60
C ILE A 267 3.76 24.15 -4.59
N GLU A 268 4.83 24.79 -4.10
CA GLU A 268 4.76 25.87 -3.14
C GLU A 268 3.97 27.08 -3.66
N LYS A 269 4.12 27.40 -4.94
CA LYS A 269 3.34 28.45 -5.60
C LYS A 269 1.85 28.11 -5.60
N ARG A 270 1.48 26.89 -5.99
CA ARG A 270 0.08 26.43 -6.05
C ARG A 270 -0.54 26.32 -4.66
N MET A 271 0.24 25.91 -3.68
CA MET A 271 -0.20 25.79 -2.29
C MET A 271 -0.17 27.15 -1.54
N GLY A 272 0.52 28.15 -2.07
CA GLY A 272 0.64 29.47 -1.47
C GLY A 272 1.40 29.55 -0.14
N VAL A 273 1.98 28.43 0.29
CA VAL A 273 2.72 28.25 1.53
C VAL A 273 3.96 27.41 1.23
N PRO A 274 5.16 27.82 1.65
CA PRO A 274 6.37 27.05 1.42
C PRO A 274 6.36 25.72 2.19
N LEU A 275 7.13 24.75 1.72
CA LEU A 275 7.43 23.53 2.45
C LEU A 275 8.18 23.89 3.73
N SER A 276 7.63 23.53 4.87
CA SER A 276 8.21 23.76 6.19
C SER A 276 8.70 22.46 6.83
N GLU A 277 9.47 22.59 7.90
CA GLU A 277 9.88 21.45 8.70
C GLU A 277 8.64 20.65 9.20
N GLY A 278 8.72 19.33 9.17
CA GLY A 278 7.62 18.44 9.54
C GLY A 278 6.57 18.22 8.45
N MET A 279 6.75 18.79 7.26
CA MET A 279 5.98 18.46 6.05
C MET A 279 6.73 17.44 5.19
N ALA A 280 6.19 17.05 4.02
CA ALA A 280 6.76 16.06 3.11
C ALA A 280 8.11 16.46 2.52
N SER A 281 9.11 16.58 3.36
CA SER A 281 10.50 16.83 2.98
C SER A 281 11.32 15.55 2.85
N GLU A 282 10.77 14.42 3.28
CA GLU A 282 11.39 13.11 3.21
C GLU A 282 10.59 12.17 2.33
N ILE A 283 11.27 11.53 1.37
CA ILE A 283 10.67 10.62 0.39
C ILE A 283 11.36 9.27 0.49
N GLY A 284 10.56 8.22 0.67
CA GLY A 284 10.99 6.83 0.49
C GLY A 284 10.58 6.32 -0.89
N LEU A 285 11.54 5.84 -1.67
CA LEU A 285 11.23 5.18 -2.95
C LEU A 285 10.79 3.74 -2.70
N LEU A 286 9.65 3.39 -3.27
CA LEU A 286 9.02 2.08 -3.16
C LEU A 286 9.23 1.30 -4.46
N ALA A 287 9.55 0.03 -4.32
CA ALA A 287 9.67 -0.91 -5.43
C ALA A 287 8.31 -1.54 -5.79
N THR A 288 7.27 -0.73 -5.91
CA THR A 288 5.92 -1.22 -6.25
C THR A 288 5.46 -0.65 -7.58
N GLY A 289 4.68 -1.42 -8.32
CA GLY A 289 4.11 -1.03 -9.61
C GLY A 289 3.00 0.01 -9.52
N GLY A 290 2.49 0.30 -8.33
CA GLY A 290 1.40 1.26 -8.18
C GLY A 290 1.19 1.72 -6.75
N GLY A 291 0.82 2.98 -6.61
CA GLY A 291 0.46 3.58 -5.36
C GLY A 291 1.60 4.31 -4.64
N GLY A 292 1.19 5.12 -3.73
CA GLY A 292 2.03 5.87 -2.80
C GLY A 292 1.29 6.09 -1.51
N PHE A 293 1.90 6.79 -0.59
CA PHE A 293 1.25 7.23 0.63
C PHE A 293 1.95 8.46 1.21
N SER A 294 1.22 9.23 1.98
CA SER A 294 1.76 10.33 2.76
C SER A 294 1.46 10.14 4.24
N SER A 295 2.48 10.32 5.07
CA SER A 295 2.33 10.40 6.53
C SER A 295 2.27 11.84 7.04
N GLY A 296 2.25 12.82 6.15
CA GLY A 296 2.35 14.25 6.46
C GLY A 296 3.79 14.74 6.65
N GLN A 297 4.71 13.88 7.08
CA GLN A 297 6.13 14.21 7.26
C GLN A 297 7.00 13.54 6.19
N ALA A 298 6.66 12.33 5.81
CA ALA A 298 7.33 11.57 4.79
C ALA A 298 6.31 11.01 3.80
N ILE A 299 6.72 10.87 2.55
CA ILE A 299 5.94 10.26 1.49
C ILE A 299 6.64 9.01 0.97
N GLY A 300 5.86 8.00 0.63
CA GLY A 300 6.31 6.82 -0.10
C GLY A 300 5.87 6.92 -1.55
N LEU A 301 6.78 6.73 -2.48
CA LEU A 301 6.50 6.81 -3.92
C LEU A 301 6.84 5.51 -4.64
N ALA A 302 5.86 4.95 -5.33
CA ALA A 302 6.09 3.88 -6.30
C ALA A 302 6.87 4.43 -7.50
N VAL A 303 8.11 3.96 -7.68
CA VAL A 303 9.02 4.50 -8.70
C VAL A 303 8.47 4.33 -10.11
N PHE A 304 7.78 3.22 -10.38
CA PHE A 304 7.29 2.88 -11.73
C PHE A 304 5.85 3.33 -12.00
N TRP A 305 5.32 4.22 -11.18
CA TRP A 305 4.00 4.78 -11.40
C TRP A 305 3.90 5.48 -12.75
N GLY A 306 2.79 5.22 -13.48
CA GLY A 306 2.52 5.89 -14.75
C GLY A 306 3.59 5.63 -15.83
N ASP A 307 4.25 4.47 -15.80
CA ASP A 307 5.27 4.06 -16.78
C ASP A 307 6.56 4.90 -16.69
N PHE A 308 6.92 5.38 -15.48
CA PHE A 308 8.22 6.03 -15.26
C PHE A 308 9.37 5.01 -15.48
N PRO A 309 10.51 5.37 -16.10
CA PRO A 309 10.92 6.75 -16.47
C PRO A 309 10.45 7.24 -17.84
N LYS A 310 9.67 6.45 -18.60
CA LYS A 310 9.19 6.85 -19.94
C LYS A 310 8.21 8.03 -19.89
N ARG A 311 7.43 8.12 -18.82
CA ARG A 311 6.38 9.12 -18.61
C ARG A 311 6.70 9.99 -17.40
N GLU A 312 7.59 11.00 -17.57
CA GLU A 312 7.93 11.95 -16.51
C GLU A 312 6.72 12.76 -16.04
N ASP A 313 5.81 13.11 -16.94
CA ASP A 313 4.58 13.85 -16.65
C ASP A 313 3.71 13.15 -15.59
N SER A 314 3.55 11.84 -15.69
CA SER A 314 2.81 11.04 -14.70
C SER A 314 3.50 11.03 -13.34
N MET A 315 4.82 11.01 -13.32
CA MET A 315 5.58 11.04 -12.09
C MET A 315 5.52 12.44 -11.42
N ILE A 316 5.53 13.52 -12.19
CA ILE A 316 5.36 14.87 -11.66
C ILE A 316 3.99 15.00 -10.96
N GLU A 317 2.93 14.54 -11.61
CA GLU A 317 1.58 14.54 -11.03
C GLU A 317 1.56 13.73 -9.73
N PHE A 318 2.02 12.49 -9.76
CA PHE A 318 1.99 11.57 -8.62
C PHE A 318 2.82 12.05 -7.44
N LEU A 319 4.05 12.49 -7.68
CA LEU A 319 4.92 13.06 -6.65
C LEU A 319 4.30 14.31 -6.01
N THR A 320 3.67 15.15 -6.83
CA THR A 320 2.94 16.33 -6.33
C THR A 320 1.73 15.90 -5.51
N HIS A 321 0.94 14.95 -5.97
CA HIS A 321 -0.20 14.39 -5.27
C HIS A 321 0.16 13.97 -3.84
N GLU A 322 1.15 13.10 -3.70
CA GLU A 322 1.59 12.62 -2.38
C GLU A 322 2.15 13.75 -1.50
N SER A 323 2.86 14.70 -2.10
CA SER A 323 3.39 15.85 -1.37
C SER A 323 2.28 16.76 -0.85
N VAL A 324 1.25 17.02 -1.66
CA VAL A 324 0.14 17.93 -1.34
C VAL A 324 -0.63 17.50 -0.10
N HIS A 325 -0.70 16.20 0.20
CA HIS A 325 -1.32 15.72 1.44
C HIS A 325 -0.75 16.40 2.70
N SER A 326 0.51 16.78 2.69
CA SER A 326 1.13 17.51 3.81
C SER A 326 0.54 18.91 4.03
N TRP A 327 0.05 19.56 2.98
CA TRP A 327 -0.62 20.86 3.06
C TRP A 327 -2.11 20.75 3.32
N VAL A 328 -2.72 19.61 2.88
CA VAL A 328 -4.17 19.41 2.98
C VAL A 328 -4.61 19.16 4.42
N LEU A 329 -3.74 18.63 5.28
CA LEU A 329 -4.07 18.32 6.67
C LEU A 329 -4.30 19.58 7.55
N PRO A 330 -5.31 19.61 8.44
CA PRO A 330 -6.44 18.70 8.53
C PRO A 330 -7.34 18.82 7.30
N PHE A 331 -8.07 17.79 6.91
CA PHE A 331 -8.87 17.76 5.69
C PHE A 331 -10.34 17.37 5.94
N ALA A 332 -11.22 17.86 5.09
CA ALA A 332 -12.50 17.24 4.85
C ALA A 332 -12.23 16.04 3.93
N GLU A 333 -12.62 14.85 4.34
CA GLU A 333 -12.31 13.59 3.67
C GLU A 333 -12.62 13.62 2.16
N ILE A 334 -13.77 14.22 1.81
CA ILE A 334 -14.22 14.40 0.42
C ILE A 334 -13.29 15.23 -0.48
N TRP A 335 -12.39 16.02 0.10
CA TRP A 335 -11.48 16.90 -0.65
C TRP A 335 -10.03 16.45 -0.61
N ASN A 336 -9.69 15.47 0.22
CA ASN A 336 -8.31 15.07 0.42
C ASN A 336 -7.66 14.59 -0.88
N GLU A 337 -8.15 13.49 -1.42
CA GLU A 337 -7.62 12.89 -2.65
C GLU A 337 -7.86 13.77 -3.90
N PRO A 338 -9.09 14.29 -4.14
CA PRO A 338 -9.31 15.11 -5.32
C PRO A 338 -8.45 16.37 -5.37
N ILE A 339 -8.24 17.08 -4.25
CA ILE A 339 -7.36 18.26 -4.22
C ILE A 339 -5.92 17.87 -4.56
N ALA A 340 -5.41 16.79 -4.00
CA ALA A 340 -4.05 16.34 -4.23
C ALA A 340 -3.80 16.05 -5.72
N THR A 341 -4.66 15.26 -6.37
CA THR A 341 -4.57 15.00 -7.81
C THR A 341 -4.79 16.24 -8.67
N TYR A 342 -5.76 17.10 -8.29
CA TYR A 342 -6.02 18.33 -9.03
C TYR A 342 -4.80 19.26 -9.05
N VAL A 343 -4.19 19.47 -7.89
CA VAL A 343 -2.95 20.28 -7.78
C VAL A 343 -1.80 19.60 -8.51
N GLY A 344 -1.71 18.25 -8.46
CA GLY A 344 -0.75 17.47 -9.23
C GLY A 344 -0.82 17.77 -10.72
N ASN A 345 -2.02 17.78 -11.29
CA ASN A 345 -2.22 18.16 -12.69
C ASN A 345 -1.86 19.63 -12.97
N LEU A 346 -2.18 20.57 -12.06
CA LEU A 346 -1.79 21.97 -12.25
C LEU A 346 -0.27 22.18 -12.21
N VAL A 347 0.44 21.47 -11.34
CA VAL A 347 1.92 21.51 -11.29
C VAL A 347 2.51 20.87 -12.55
N MET A 348 1.95 19.75 -13.01
CA MET A 348 2.33 19.14 -14.27
C MET A 348 2.18 20.13 -15.44
N ALA A 349 1.08 20.91 -15.49
CA ALA A 349 0.89 21.95 -16.47
C ALA A 349 1.94 23.07 -16.36
N ASP A 350 2.23 23.55 -15.14
CA ASP A 350 3.25 24.58 -14.90
C ASP A 350 4.66 24.12 -15.32
N MET A 351 4.90 22.82 -15.32
CA MET A 351 6.19 22.21 -15.75
C MET A 351 6.25 21.89 -17.24
N GLY A 352 5.27 22.37 -18.04
CA GLY A 352 5.30 22.28 -19.51
C GLY A 352 4.43 21.20 -20.11
N HIS A 353 3.69 20.41 -19.32
CA HIS A 353 2.78 19.35 -19.78
C HIS A 353 1.31 19.81 -19.77
N GLN A 354 1.05 21.04 -20.23
CA GLN A 354 -0.25 21.68 -20.09
C GLN A 354 -1.38 20.91 -20.79
N ASP A 355 -1.18 20.45 -22.03
CA ASP A 355 -2.20 19.78 -22.81
C ASP A 355 -2.66 18.48 -22.12
N GLU A 356 -1.72 17.69 -21.66
CA GLU A 356 -2.01 16.43 -20.95
C GLU A 356 -2.69 16.69 -19.60
N ALA A 357 -2.24 17.69 -18.85
CA ALA A 357 -2.85 18.09 -17.58
C ALA A 357 -4.31 18.50 -17.76
N MET A 358 -4.58 19.38 -18.72
CA MET A 358 -5.94 19.85 -19.02
C MET A 358 -6.82 18.72 -19.56
N ARG A 359 -6.26 17.84 -20.37
CA ARG A 359 -6.97 16.63 -20.83
C ARG A 359 -7.40 15.75 -19.65
N ARG A 360 -6.51 15.46 -18.71
CA ARG A 360 -6.81 14.65 -17.51
C ARG A 360 -7.91 15.29 -16.64
N ILE A 361 -7.81 16.59 -16.41
CA ILE A 361 -8.84 17.33 -15.66
C ILE A 361 -10.20 17.23 -16.38
N LYS A 362 -10.23 17.50 -17.68
CA LYS A 362 -11.44 17.44 -18.50
C LYS A 362 -12.05 16.03 -18.52
N ASP A 363 -11.26 15.01 -18.82
CA ASP A 363 -11.72 13.62 -18.86
C ASP A 363 -12.31 13.16 -17.50
N THR A 364 -11.74 13.64 -16.40
CA THR A 364 -12.23 13.33 -15.05
C THR A 364 -13.59 13.98 -14.81
N ILE A 365 -13.79 15.24 -15.20
CA ILE A 365 -15.10 15.93 -15.12
C ILE A 365 -16.12 15.26 -16.05
N GLU A 366 -15.74 14.90 -17.28
CA GLU A 366 -16.63 14.26 -18.25
C GLU A 366 -17.15 12.90 -17.77
N ARG A 367 -16.31 12.10 -17.06
CA ARG A 367 -16.79 10.83 -16.48
C ARG A 367 -17.93 11.06 -15.49
N ALA A 368 -17.83 12.03 -14.61
CA ALA A 368 -18.91 12.39 -13.69
C ALA A 368 -20.12 12.96 -14.42
N SER A 369 -19.90 13.79 -15.45
CA SER A 369 -21.01 14.39 -16.24
C SER A 369 -21.83 13.35 -17.01
N ARG A 370 -21.29 12.18 -17.33
CA ARG A 370 -22.06 11.06 -17.90
C ARG A 370 -23.01 10.42 -16.88
N ILE A 371 -22.75 10.60 -15.58
CA ILE A 371 -23.60 10.09 -14.49
C ILE A 371 -24.65 11.14 -14.11
N ASP A 372 -24.23 12.39 -13.99
CA ASP A 372 -25.06 13.56 -13.71
C ASP A 372 -24.60 14.74 -14.59
N ALA A 373 -25.34 15.01 -15.65
CA ALA A 373 -25.03 16.08 -16.61
C ALA A 373 -24.94 17.47 -15.97
N THR A 374 -25.63 17.68 -14.85
CA THR A 374 -25.62 18.96 -14.11
C THR A 374 -24.52 19.06 -13.05
N LEU A 375 -23.99 17.93 -12.62
CA LEU A 375 -23.09 17.79 -11.47
C LEU A 375 -23.67 18.37 -10.16
N LYS A 376 -25.00 18.46 -10.04
CA LYS A 376 -25.69 19.06 -8.90
C LYS A 376 -26.49 18.05 -8.05
N LEU A 377 -26.69 16.81 -8.55
CA LEU A 377 -27.54 15.81 -7.89
C LEU A 377 -26.88 15.13 -6.69
N TYR A 378 -25.55 15.05 -6.66
CA TYR A 378 -24.81 14.29 -5.65
C TYR A 378 -24.05 15.20 -4.70
N ASP A 379 -24.23 14.96 -3.39
CA ASP A 379 -23.35 15.45 -2.36
C ASP A 379 -22.15 14.47 -2.23
N LEU A 380 -20.95 14.98 -2.18
CA LEU A 380 -19.76 14.15 -2.03
C LEU A 380 -19.63 13.50 -0.64
N ASN A 381 -20.30 14.03 0.37
CA ASN A 381 -20.27 13.47 1.73
C ASN A 381 -20.93 12.09 1.89
N GLY A 382 -21.75 11.68 0.97
CA GLY A 382 -22.42 10.37 0.97
C GLY A 382 -22.61 9.82 -0.42
N ILE A 383 -22.08 10.55 -1.41
CA ILE A 383 -22.23 10.28 -2.85
C ILE A 383 -23.70 10.06 -3.25
N SER A 384 -24.62 10.57 -2.42
CA SER A 384 -26.03 10.64 -2.74
C SER A 384 -26.69 11.80 -2.03
N ARG A 385 -27.58 12.49 -2.74
CA ARG A 385 -28.51 13.47 -2.20
C ARG A 385 -29.86 12.81 -2.00
N SER A 386 -30.69 13.34 -1.11
CA SER A 386 -32.05 12.85 -0.95
C SER A 386 -32.76 12.75 -2.31
N GLY A 387 -33.22 11.56 -2.68
CA GLY A 387 -33.91 11.27 -3.94
C GLY A 387 -33.02 10.92 -5.13
N ALA A 388 -31.70 11.01 -5.04
CA ALA A 388 -30.81 10.54 -6.09
C ALA A 388 -30.47 9.03 -5.90
N PRO A 389 -30.26 8.27 -7.00
CA PRO A 389 -29.82 6.88 -6.90
C PRO A 389 -28.48 6.79 -6.17
N LYS A 390 -28.33 5.81 -5.29
CA LYS A 390 -27.03 5.52 -4.67
C LYS A 390 -26.04 5.06 -5.75
N LEU A 391 -24.85 5.65 -5.74
CA LEU A 391 -23.75 5.23 -6.61
C LEU A 391 -22.85 4.25 -5.89
N GLU A 392 -22.36 3.25 -6.62
CA GLU A 392 -21.47 2.22 -6.10
C GLU A 392 -20.27 2.00 -7.03
N GLY A 393 -19.16 1.50 -6.45
CA GLY A 393 -17.97 1.13 -7.20
C GLY A 393 -17.38 2.26 -8.04
N GLY A 394 -17.07 1.96 -9.30
CA GLY A 394 -16.44 2.91 -10.23
C GLY A 394 -17.26 4.19 -10.47
N LYS A 395 -18.60 4.11 -10.49
CA LYS A 395 -19.46 5.29 -10.68
C LYS A 395 -19.38 6.26 -9.48
N ALA A 396 -19.33 5.72 -8.26
CA ALA A 396 -19.16 6.54 -7.07
C ALA A 396 -17.82 7.27 -7.10
N ASN A 397 -16.78 6.57 -7.50
CA ASN A 397 -15.42 7.12 -7.64
C ASN A 397 -15.38 8.20 -8.74
N ASP A 398 -15.92 7.92 -9.95
CA ASP A 398 -15.99 8.91 -11.04
C ASP A 398 -16.74 10.17 -10.64
N MET A 399 -17.84 10.03 -9.88
CA MET A 399 -18.61 11.18 -9.37
C MET A 399 -17.80 11.97 -8.34
N HIS A 400 -17.15 11.28 -7.39
CA HIS A 400 -16.34 11.92 -6.36
C HIS A 400 -15.25 12.80 -6.96
N TRP A 401 -14.43 12.22 -7.83
CA TRP A 401 -13.33 12.93 -8.48
C TRP A 401 -13.80 14.00 -9.44
N GLY A 402 -14.75 13.67 -10.33
CA GLY A 402 -15.16 14.57 -11.39
C GLY A 402 -15.95 15.77 -10.89
N LYS A 403 -16.83 15.60 -9.90
CA LYS A 403 -17.53 16.73 -9.28
C LYS A 403 -16.59 17.63 -8.48
N ALA A 404 -15.64 17.04 -7.72
CA ALA A 404 -14.64 17.82 -7.01
C ALA A 404 -13.79 18.67 -7.98
N PHE A 405 -13.31 18.06 -9.08
CA PHE A 405 -12.56 18.79 -10.11
C PHE A 405 -13.37 19.90 -10.75
N TRP A 406 -14.64 19.63 -11.06
CA TRP A 406 -15.54 20.65 -11.60
C TRP A 406 -15.69 21.84 -10.65
N VAL A 407 -15.90 21.61 -9.35
CA VAL A 407 -15.98 22.68 -8.35
C VAL A 407 -14.70 23.49 -8.32
N LEU A 408 -13.53 22.82 -8.30
CA LEU A 408 -12.23 23.49 -8.27
C LEU A 408 -12.00 24.33 -9.54
N GLU A 409 -12.41 23.83 -10.73
CA GLU A 409 -12.36 24.59 -11.99
C GLU A 409 -13.29 25.81 -11.97
N GLN A 410 -14.51 25.69 -11.42
CA GLN A 410 -15.41 26.83 -11.27
C GLN A 410 -14.84 27.93 -10.35
N LEU A 411 -14.19 27.52 -9.28
CA LEU A 411 -13.50 28.45 -8.37
C LEU A 411 -12.27 29.09 -9.03
N ARG A 412 -11.45 28.26 -9.73
CA ARG A 412 -10.26 28.74 -10.44
C ARG A 412 -10.57 29.69 -11.60
N ALA A 413 -11.67 29.48 -12.29
CA ALA A 413 -12.14 30.37 -13.35
C ALA A 413 -12.48 31.77 -12.82
N GLN A 414 -12.91 31.87 -11.56
CA GLN A 414 -13.20 33.14 -10.89
C GLN A 414 -11.95 33.77 -10.25
N ASP A 415 -11.05 32.95 -9.73
CA ASP A 415 -9.79 33.35 -9.11
C ASP A 415 -8.72 32.32 -9.40
N PRO A 416 -7.80 32.54 -10.35
CA PRO A 416 -6.71 31.62 -10.66
C PRO A 416 -5.81 31.29 -9.47
N GLU A 417 -5.76 32.13 -8.44
CA GLU A 417 -4.97 31.98 -7.22
C GLU A 417 -5.76 31.37 -6.05
N VAL A 418 -6.99 30.88 -6.31
CA VAL A 418 -7.89 30.41 -5.24
C VAL A 418 -7.24 29.32 -4.36
N MET A 419 -6.50 28.38 -4.93
CA MET A 419 -5.86 27.32 -4.17
C MET A 419 -4.80 27.87 -3.23
N ALA A 420 -3.93 28.75 -3.72
CA ALA A 420 -2.90 29.39 -2.92
C ALA A 420 -3.51 30.22 -1.77
N ARG A 421 -4.59 30.96 -2.05
CA ARG A 421 -5.31 31.73 -1.03
C ARG A 421 -6.01 30.85 -0.03
N TYR A 422 -6.65 29.77 -0.49
CA TYR A 422 -7.29 28.78 0.37
C TYR A 422 -6.31 28.18 1.37
N PHE A 423 -5.16 27.67 0.92
CA PHE A 423 -4.19 27.05 1.82
C PHE A 423 -3.53 28.07 2.77
N ARG A 424 -3.30 29.31 2.34
CA ARG A 424 -2.88 30.37 3.27
C ARG A 424 -3.90 30.65 4.35
N ALA A 425 -5.16 30.81 3.97
CA ALA A 425 -6.25 31.02 4.93
C ALA A 425 -6.43 29.81 5.86
N LYS A 426 -6.36 28.61 5.30
CA LYS A 426 -6.45 27.36 6.08
C LYS A 426 -5.37 27.27 7.14
N ARG A 427 -4.10 27.59 6.82
CA ARG A 427 -2.99 27.61 7.79
C ARG A 427 -3.18 28.62 8.92
N GLN A 428 -3.87 29.68 8.68
CA GLN A 428 -4.18 30.70 9.70
C GLN A 428 -5.34 30.26 10.60
N LEU A 429 -6.37 29.65 10.02
CA LEU A 429 -7.63 29.36 10.68
C LEU A 429 -7.66 27.97 11.32
N ALA A 430 -7.10 26.98 10.65
CA ALA A 430 -7.09 25.58 11.07
C ALA A 430 -5.73 25.23 11.70
N LYS A 431 -5.50 25.66 12.94
CA LYS A 431 -4.28 25.28 13.67
C LYS A 431 -4.24 23.78 13.91
N PRO A 432 -3.08 23.14 13.74
CA PRO A 432 -2.91 21.72 14.08
C PRO A 432 -3.37 21.46 15.52
N GLY A 433 -4.22 20.45 15.69
CA GLY A 433 -4.78 20.07 17.00
C GLY A 433 -5.96 20.93 17.50
N ALA A 434 -6.25 22.07 16.89
CA ALA A 434 -7.36 22.92 17.31
C ALA A 434 -8.72 22.48 16.76
N LEU A 435 -8.74 21.70 15.67
CA LEU A 435 -9.95 21.21 15.04
C LEU A 435 -9.98 19.68 15.11
N ALA A 436 -10.75 19.16 16.05
CA ALA A 436 -11.06 17.73 16.13
C ALA A 436 -11.83 17.25 14.88
N ARG A 437 -12.38 18.18 14.10
CA ARG A 437 -13.19 17.89 12.92
C ARG A 437 -13.04 19.02 11.90
N TYR A 438 -12.50 18.69 10.74
CA TYR A 438 -12.46 19.57 9.58
C TYR A 438 -13.35 18.94 8.49
N ASP A 439 -14.53 19.48 8.28
CA ASP A 439 -15.56 18.96 7.38
C ASP A 439 -15.80 19.87 6.17
N ALA A 440 -16.81 19.57 5.36
CA ALA A 440 -17.18 20.39 4.20
C ALA A 440 -17.57 21.83 4.62
N ASN A 441 -18.19 22.03 5.78
CA ASN A 441 -18.53 23.36 6.28
C ASN A 441 -17.26 24.17 6.58
N ALA A 442 -16.25 23.54 7.19
CA ALA A 442 -14.95 24.16 7.40
C ALA A 442 -14.26 24.53 6.08
N THR A 443 -14.31 23.65 5.08
CA THR A 443 -13.75 23.91 3.76
C THR A 443 -14.40 25.14 3.11
N VAL A 444 -15.74 25.23 3.13
CA VAL A 444 -16.47 26.37 2.59
C VAL A 444 -16.15 27.65 3.37
N ALA A 445 -16.08 27.60 4.69
CA ALA A 445 -15.71 28.74 5.52
C ALA A 445 -14.32 29.29 5.18
N VAL A 446 -13.33 28.40 4.98
CA VAL A 446 -11.98 28.81 4.58
C VAL A 446 -11.97 29.40 3.17
N LEU A 447 -12.75 28.83 2.23
CA LEU A 447 -12.90 29.38 0.89
C LEU A 447 -13.53 30.78 0.90
N ILE A 448 -14.46 31.08 1.81
CA ILE A 448 -15.05 32.42 2.00
C ILE A 448 -13.96 33.42 2.36
N VAL A 449 -13.08 33.07 3.30
CA VAL A 449 -11.93 33.93 3.67
C VAL A 449 -10.98 34.13 2.49
N ALA A 450 -10.72 33.08 1.74
CA ALA A 450 -9.83 33.13 0.59
C ALA A 450 -10.39 33.99 -0.56
N MET A 451 -11.68 33.88 -0.84
CA MET A 451 -12.35 34.56 -1.95
C MET A 451 -13.08 35.85 -1.56
N LYS A 452 -13.16 36.14 -0.27
CA LYS A 452 -13.86 37.33 0.27
C LYS A 452 -15.34 37.41 -0.20
N ARG A 453 -16.02 36.28 -0.26
CA ARG A 453 -17.40 36.16 -0.74
C ARG A 453 -18.09 35.00 -0.05
N ASP A 454 -19.37 35.17 0.34
CA ASP A 454 -20.18 34.06 0.88
C ASP A 454 -20.41 32.98 -0.21
N LEU A 455 -19.93 31.80 0.06
CA LEU A 455 -20.02 30.66 -0.83
C LEU A 455 -21.05 29.60 -0.38
N PHE A 456 -21.60 29.71 0.83
CA PHE A 456 -22.59 28.74 1.31
C PHE A 456 -23.82 28.65 0.41
N PRO A 457 -24.44 29.76 -0.09
CA PRO A 457 -25.54 29.66 -1.03
C PRO A 457 -25.17 28.92 -2.33
N TRP A 458 -24.01 29.22 -2.88
CA TRP A 458 -23.54 28.58 -4.12
C TRP A 458 -23.26 27.09 -3.91
N PHE A 459 -22.60 26.69 -2.82
CA PHE A 459 -22.35 25.26 -2.53
C PHE A 459 -23.66 24.48 -2.36
N ARG A 460 -24.68 25.07 -1.70
CA ARG A 460 -26.02 24.45 -1.62
C ARG A 460 -26.70 24.34 -2.99
N GLU A 461 -26.59 25.37 -3.84
CA GLU A 461 -27.12 25.35 -5.19
C GLU A 461 -26.52 24.21 -6.04
N ILE A 462 -25.22 23.97 -5.90
CA ILE A 462 -24.55 22.88 -6.61
C ILE A 462 -24.62 21.52 -5.89
N GLY A 463 -25.48 21.40 -4.87
CA GLY A 463 -25.90 20.13 -4.28
C GLY A 463 -25.15 19.66 -3.05
N PHE A 464 -24.30 20.51 -2.43
CA PHE A 464 -23.66 20.15 -1.17
C PHE A 464 -24.59 20.42 0.03
N ASP A 465 -24.62 19.48 0.97
CA ASP A 465 -25.26 19.69 2.27
C ASP A 465 -24.31 20.43 3.20
N VAL A 466 -24.33 21.76 3.09
CA VAL A 466 -23.49 22.64 3.90
C VAL A 466 -24.33 23.71 4.60
N ASP A 467 -23.97 23.96 5.86
CA ASP A 467 -24.65 24.89 6.75
C ASP A 467 -23.63 25.79 7.45
N ARG A 468 -23.78 27.11 7.25
CA ARG A 468 -22.92 28.12 7.83
C ARG A 468 -22.85 28.03 9.36
N THR A 469 -23.98 27.67 10.02
CA THR A 469 -24.09 27.61 11.46
C THR A 469 -23.37 26.39 12.06
N LYS A 470 -23.07 25.38 11.24
CA LYS A 470 -22.36 24.15 11.63
C LYS A 470 -20.86 24.22 11.38
N SER A 471 -20.37 25.32 10.82
CA SER A 471 -18.95 25.46 10.55
C SER A 471 -18.12 25.51 11.84
N PRO A 472 -17.11 24.63 12.00
CA PRO A 472 -16.20 24.71 13.14
C PRO A 472 -15.20 25.88 13.03
N ILE A 473 -15.16 26.54 11.88
CA ILE A 473 -14.34 27.72 11.62
C ILE A 473 -15.25 28.95 11.59
N PRO A 474 -14.89 30.05 12.28
CA PRO A 474 -15.65 31.29 12.23
C PRO A 474 -15.80 31.78 10.78
N VAL A 475 -17.00 32.03 10.36
CA VAL A 475 -17.32 32.57 9.04
C VAL A 475 -17.43 34.08 9.15
N PRO A 476 -16.63 34.87 8.40
CA PRO A 476 -16.78 36.32 8.35
C PRO A 476 -18.18 36.72 7.90
N ASN A 477 -18.70 37.82 8.46
CA ASN A 477 -19.98 38.41 8.04
C ASN A 477 -19.90 38.99 6.63
#